data_2c7ff393b56c365b0bff0ef6516328e1
#
_entry.id   2c7ff393b56c365b0bff0ef6516328e1
#
_cell.length_a   1.000
_cell.length_b   1.000
_cell.length_c   1.000
_cell.angle_alpha   90.00
_cell.angle_beta   90.00
_cell.angle_gamma   90.00
#
_symmetry.space_group_name_H-M   'P 1'
#
loop_
_entity.id
_entity.type
_entity.pdbx_description
1 polymer ?
#
loop_
_entity_poly.entity_id
_entity_poly.type
_entity_poly.pdbx_seq_one_letter_code
_entity_poly.pdbx_strand_id
1 'polypeptide(L)'
;MNILAIESSCDDTAAAVVKDGRTVLSSCVSSQIEMHTIYGGVVPEIASRKHIEAVYGLADQALSDAGLTRSDLDAIAVTYAPGLIGAVLVGVNFAKGAAMSLGLPLIPVHHVRGHIAANYITHPDLAPPFVCLCVSGGTTAIVDVKSYTEMEILGGTRDDAAGECFDKVARVLGIGYPGGAPMDKLAQGGDDRKYELPVAHVAGAELDM
;
A
#
# COMPACT_ATOMS: atom_id res chain seq x y z
N MET A 1 5.57 -13.44 18.76
CA MET A 1 4.58 -13.86 17.75
C MET A 1 5.09 -13.50 16.37
N ASN A 2 5.25 -14.49 15.50
CA ASN A 2 5.73 -14.31 14.13
C ASN A 2 4.55 -14.39 13.15
N ILE A 3 4.37 -13.37 12.33
CA ILE A 3 3.26 -13.27 11.37
C ILE A 3 3.84 -13.19 9.97
N LEU A 4 3.39 -14.08 9.08
CA LEU A 4 3.63 -13.93 7.64
C LEU A 4 2.52 -13.04 7.06
N ALA A 5 2.90 -11.89 6.51
CA ALA A 5 2.00 -10.92 5.92
C ALA A 5 2.09 -10.93 4.39
N ILE A 6 0.94 -10.88 3.71
CA ILE A 6 0.81 -10.91 2.25
C ILE A 6 0.09 -9.65 1.78
N GLU A 7 0.66 -8.98 0.79
CA GLU A 7 0.07 -7.82 0.11
C GLU A 7 0.05 -8.06 -1.40
N SER A 8 -1.10 -7.85 -2.03
CA SER A 8 -1.30 -7.98 -3.47
C SER A 8 -2.43 -7.07 -4.00
N SER A 9 -2.64 -5.92 -3.38
CA SER A 9 -3.84 -5.11 -3.66
C SER A 9 -3.81 -4.33 -4.97
N CYS A 10 -2.63 -4.09 -5.55
CA CYS A 10 -2.49 -3.31 -6.79
C CYS A 10 -1.48 -3.95 -7.77
N ASP A 11 -0.29 -3.42 -7.87
CA ASP A 11 0.74 -3.79 -8.85
C ASP A 11 2.05 -4.29 -8.21
N ASP A 12 2.10 -4.35 -6.90
CA ASP A 12 3.20 -4.97 -6.17
C ASP A 12 2.72 -6.22 -5.43
N THR A 13 3.45 -7.33 -5.59
CA THR A 13 3.30 -8.49 -4.72
C THR A 13 4.32 -8.40 -3.62
N ALA A 14 3.90 -8.42 -2.36
CA ALA A 14 4.82 -8.42 -1.24
C ALA A 14 4.50 -9.52 -0.23
N ALA A 15 5.56 -10.04 0.38
CA ALA A 15 5.50 -10.92 1.55
C ALA A 15 6.52 -10.47 2.59
N ALA A 16 6.12 -10.43 3.85
CA ALA A 16 6.98 -10.03 4.95
C ALA A 16 6.76 -10.90 6.19
N VAL A 17 7.80 -11.10 6.98
CA VAL A 17 7.67 -11.68 8.31
C VAL A 17 7.83 -10.59 9.35
N VAL A 18 6.81 -10.41 10.17
CA VAL A 18 6.76 -9.40 11.23
C VAL A 18 6.69 -10.08 12.59
N LYS A 19 7.58 -9.69 13.48
CA LYS A 19 7.62 -10.18 14.86
C LYS A 19 7.00 -9.16 15.81
N ASP A 20 6.10 -9.65 16.66
CA ASP A 20 5.46 -8.86 17.74
C ASP A 20 4.80 -7.56 17.26
N GLY A 21 4.31 -7.57 16.02
CA GLY A 21 3.57 -6.46 15.40
C GLY A 21 4.41 -5.22 15.03
N ARG A 22 5.73 -5.22 15.26
CA ARG A 22 6.57 -4.06 14.99
C ARG A 22 7.92 -4.36 14.33
N THR A 23 8.52 -5.50 14.64
CA THR A 23 9.85 -5.83 14.12
C THR A 23 9.72 -6.55 12.79
N VAL A 24 10.16 -5.93 11.72
CA VAL A 24 10.24 -6.56 10.39
C VAL A 24 11.48 -7.45 10.37
N LEU A 25 11.28 -8.78 10.29
CA LEU A 25 12.36 -9.75 10.16
C LEU A 25 12.80 -9.90 8.70
N SER A 26 11.85 -9.82 7.77
CA SER A 26 12.09 -9.85 6.33
C SER A 26 11.00 -9.11 5.58
N SER A 27 11.33 -8.61 4.39
CA SER A 27 10.36 -7.99 3.48
C SER A 27 10.82 -8.21 2.03
N CYS A 28 10.02 -8.93 1.26
CA CYS A 28 10.27 -9.26 -0.14
C CYS A 28 9.18 -8.64 -1.00
N VAL A 29 9.58 -7.94 -2.07
CA VAL A 29 8.66 -7.26 -2.99
C VAL A 29 9.00 -7.65 -4.43
N SER A 30 7.97 -7.95 -5.21
CA SER A 30 8.04 -8.09 -6.67
C SER A 30 7.16 -7.03 -7.29
N SER A 31 7.78 -5.98 -7.82
CA SER A 31 7.07 -4.87 -8.46
C SER A 31 6.77 -5.19 -9.93
N GLN A 32 5.61 -4.74 -10.37
CA GLN A 32 5.15 -4.87 -11.75
C GLN A 32 5.22 -3.53 -12.51
N ILE A 33 5.83 -2.49 -11.92
CA ILE A 33 5.88 -1.13 -12.47
C ILE A 33 6.42 -1.14 -13.90
N GLU A 34 7.53 -1.82 -14.16
CA GLU A 34 8.15 -1.88 -15.51
C GLU A 34 7.17 -2.41 -16.56
N MET A 35 6.39 -3.43 -16.20
CA MET A 35 5.39 -4.00 -17.09
C MET A 35 4.24 -3.03 -17.35
N HIS A 36 3.76 -2.36 -16.34
CA HIS A 36 2.63 -1.43 -16.43
C HIS A 36 3.00 -0.10 -17.08
N THR A 37 4.29 0.28 -17.08
CA THR A 37 4.80 1.49 -17.76
C THR A 37 4.47 1.48 -19.26
N ILE A 38 4.49 0.31 -19.92
CA ILE A 38 4.16 0.16 -21.34
C ILE A 38 2.70 0.59 -21.64
N TYR A 39 1.82 0.39 -20.66
CA TYR A 39 0.39 0.74 -20.78
C TYR A 39 0.07 2.13 -20.23
N GLY A 40 1.04 2.79 -19.59
CA GLY A 40 0.86 4.09 -18.94
C GLY A 40 0.00 4.04 -17.69
N GLY A 41 -0.07 2.89 -17.02
CA GLY A 41 -0.84 2.66 -15.79
C GLY A 41 -1.15 1.19 -15.57
N VAL A 42 -1.67 0.86 -14.41
CA VAL A 42 -1.94 -0.53 -14.00
C VAL A 42 -3.07 -1.15 -14.82
N VAL A 43 -2.83 -2.34 -15.37
CA VAL A 43 -3.84 -3.17 -16.05
C VAL A 43 -4.26 -4.29 -15.09
N PRO A 44 -5.51 -4.26 -14.55
CA PRO A 44 -5.92 -5.13 -13.44
C PRO A 44 -5.80 -6.63 -13.73
N GLU A 45 -6.10 -7.07 -14.95
CA GLU A 45 -6.00 -8.49 -15.33
C GLU A 45 -4.54 -8.96 -15.39
N ILE A 46 -3.65 -8.14 -15.91
CA ILE A 46 -2.21 -8.43 -15.95
C ILE A 46 -1.67 -8.50 -14.53
N ALA A 47 -2.02 -7.54 -13.69
CA ALA A 47 -1.62 -7.52 -12.29
C ALA A 47 -2.03 -8.79 -11.56
N SER A 48 -3.29 -9.20 -11.70
CA SER A 48 -3.81 -10.42 -11.07
C SER A 48 -3.04 -11.68 -11.46
N ARG A 49 -2.71 -11.84 -12.74
CA ARG A 49 -1.92 -12.99 -13.24
C ARG A 49 -0.52 -12.99 -12.65
N LYS A 50 0.12 -11.84 -12.55
CA LYS A 50 1.48 -11.72 -11.99
C LYS A 50 1.53 -12.01 -10.50
N HIS A 51 0.50 -11.63 -9.75
CA HIS A 51 0.40 -12.02 -8.34
C HIS A 51 0.36 -13.54 -8.15
N ILE A 52 -0.37 -14.27 -9.02
CA ILE A 52 -0.43 -15.75 -8.96
C ILE A 52 0.97 -16.34 -9.16
N GLU A 53 1.76 -15.80 -10.09
CA GLU A 53 3.10 -16.30 -10.37
C GLU A 53 4.08 -16.04 -9.21
N ALA A 54 3.92 -14.92 -8.48
CA ALA A 54 4.91 -14.42 -7.53
C ALA A 54 4.63 -14.80 -6.06
N VAL A 55 3.37 -14.87 -5.65
CA VAL A 55 2.99 -14.88 -4.22
C VAL A 55 3.60 -16.01 -3.42
N TYR A 56 3.65 -17.22 -3.98
CA TYR A 56 4.23 -18.37 -3.28
C TYR A 56 5.74 -18.22 -3.11
N GLY A 57 6.45 -17.86 -4.18
CA GLY A 57 7.92 -17.71 -4.14
C GLY A 57 8.34 -16.60 -3.17
N LEU A 58 7.61 -15.48 -3.13
CA LEU A 58 7.87 -14.40 -2.20
C LEU A 58 7.59 -14.79 -0.74
N ALA A 59 6.53 -15.54 -0.48
CA ALA A 59 6.23 -16.03 0.86
C ALA A 59 7.32 -16.99 1.37
N ASP A 60 7.80 -17.87 0.53
CA ASP A 60 8.89 -18.80 0.85
C ASP A 60 10.22 -18.06 1.04
N GLN A 61 10.52 -17.07 0.20
CA GLN A 61 11.68 -16.20 0.33
C GLN A 61 11.65 -15.40 1.63
N ALA A 62 10.50 -14.80 1.97
CA ALA A 62 10.36 -14.04 3.21
C ALA A 62 10.62 -14.89 4.47
N LEU A 63 10.18 -16.14 4.49
CA LEU A 63 10.49 -17.07 5.57
C LEU A 63 11.98 -17.38 5.62
N SER A 64 12.59 -17.68 4.46
CA SER A 64 14.04 -17.97 4.36
C SER A 64 14.87 -16.80 4.86
N ASP A 65 14.56 -15.57 4.42
CA ASP A 65 15.29 -14.35 4.80
C ASP A 65 15.14 -14.03 6.30
N ALA A 66 13.99 -14.40 6.89
CA ALA A 66 13.76 -14.30 8.33
C ALA A 66 14.47 -15.39 9.14
N GLY A 67 15.05 -16.41 8.49
CA GLY A 67 15.61 -17.57 9.14
C GLY A 67 14.57 -18.45 9.84
N LEU A 68 13.33 -18.44 9.37
CA LEU A 68 12.20 -19.15 9.95
C LEU A 68 11.65 -20.21 8.96
N THR A 69 10.92 -21.15 9.54
CA THR A 69 10.14 -22.17 8.83
C THR A 69 8.65 -21.92 9.02
N ARG A 70 7.82 -22.63 8.28
CA ARG A 70 6.36 -22.52 8.41
C ARG A 70 5.84 -22.90 9.80
N SER A 71 6.57 -23.77 10.52
CA SER A 71 6.22 -24.17 11.89
C SER A 71 6.51 -23.11 12.95
N ASP A 72 7.27 -22.07 12.61
CA ASP A 72 7.62 -20.97 13.52
C ASP A 72 6.61 -19.81 13.44
N LEU A 73 5.59 -19.94 12.58
CA LEU A 73 4.55 -18.92 12.39
C LEU A 73 3.42 -19.12 13.41
N ASP A 74 2.91 -17.99 13.90
CA ASP A 74 1.75 -17.94 14.81
C ASP A 74 0.46 -17.48 14.10
N ALA A 75 0.57 -16.77 12.96
CA ALA A 75 -0.56 -16.28 12.18
C ALA A 75 -0.16 -15.95 10.74
N ILE A 76 -1.18 -15.89 9.87
CA ILE A 76 -1.07 -15.35 8.51
C ILE A 76 -1.88 -14.06 8.45
N ALA A 77 -1.30 -12.98 7.95
CA ALA A 77 -1.99 -11.72 7.68
C ALA A 77 -2.10 -11.48 6.17
N VAL A 78 -3.19 -10.85 5.72
CA VAL A 78 -3.36 -10.52 4.31
C VAL A 78 -4.19 -9.27 4.12
N THR A 79 -3.79 -8.45 3.15
CA THR A 79 -4.60 -7.33 2.71
C THR A 79 -5.85 -7.84 1.98
N TYR A 80 -7.04 -7.44 2.49
CA TYR A 80 -8.32 -7.87 1.94
C TYR A 80 -9.09 -6.78 1.20
N ALA A 81 -8.80 -5.51 1.47
CA ALA A 81 -9.44 -4.33 0.88
C ALA A 81 -8.73 -3.04 1.34
N PRO A 82 -8.93 -1.90 0.62
CA PRO A 82 -9.33 -1.81 -0.79
C PRO A 82 -8.22 -2.27 -1.74
N GLY A 83 -8.55 -2.43 -3.02
CA GLY A 83 -7.60 -2.78 -4.07
C GLY A 83 -8.30 -3.31 -5.33
N LEU A 84 -7.50 -3.68 -6.33
CA LEU A 84 -7.99 -4.32 -7.55
C LEU A 84 -8.53 -5.70 -7.20
N ILE A 85 -9.81 -5.96 -7.48
CA ILE A 85 -10.52 -7.15 -7.01
C ILE A 85 -9.79 -8.46 -7.34
N GLY A 86 -9.31 -8.60 -8.58
CA GLY A 86 -8.59 -9.81 -9.01
C GLY A 86 -7.24 -9.98 -8.29
N ALA A 87 -6.52 -8.89 -8.08
CA ALA A 87 -5.24 -8.87 -7.38
C ALA A 87 -5.41 -9.23 -5.88
N VAL A 88 -6.36 -8.56 -5.20
CA VAL A 88 -6.71 -8.87 -3.79
C VAL A 88 -7.12 -10.34 -3.62
N LEU A 89 -7.94 -10.88 -4.54
CA LEU A 89 -8.38 -12.27 -4.47
C LEU A 89 -7.22 -13.26 -4.52
N VAL A 90 -6.15 -12.97 -5.24
CA VAL A 90 -4.96 -13.85 -5.28
C VAL A 90 -4.33 -13.96 -3.90
N GLY A 91 -3.98 -12.84 -3.27
CA GLY A 91 -3.37 -12.85 -1.93
C GLY A 91 -4.28 -13.46 -0.87
N VAL A 92 -5.57 -13.10 -0.90
CA VAL A 92 -6.57 -13.63 0.05
C VAL A 92 -6.74 -15.14 -0.06
N ASN A 93 -6.82 -15.68 -1.29
CA ASN A 93 -6.96 -17.14 -1.46
C ASN A 93 -5.67 -17.88 -1.10
N PHE A 94 -4.50 -17.32 -1.44
CA PHE A 94 -3.22 -17.87 -1.00
C PHE A 94 -3.14 -17.92 0.52
N ALA A 95 -3.42 -16.80 1.19
CA ALA A 95 -3.35 -16.70 2.65
C ALA A 95 -4.35 -17.61 3.37
N LYS A 96 -5.58 -17.73 2.84
CA LYS A 96 -6.58 -18.71 3.34
C LYS A 96 -6.08 -20.14 3.23
N GLY A 97 -5.53 -20.53 2.07
CA GLY A 97 -4.98 -21.86 1.87
C GLY A 97 -3.83 -22.16 2.82
N ALA A 98 -2.90 -21.19 2.99
CA ALA A 98 -1.78 -21.31 3.92
C ALA A 98 -2.27 -21.43 5.38
N ALA A 99 -3.15 -20.54 5.82
CA ALA A 99 -3.70 -20.56 7.18
C ALA A 99 -4.42 -21.88 7.50
N MET A 100 -5.27 -22.37 6.56
CA MET A 100 -5.96 -23.64 6.70
C MET A 100 -5.00 -24.82 6.79
N SER A 101 -3.97 -24.87 5.93
CA SER A 101 -3.04 -26.00 5.89
C SER A 101 -2.13 -26.07 7.12
N LEU A 102 -1.84 -24.92 7.72
CA LEU A 102 -0.97 -24.79 8.90
C LEU A 102 -1.78 -24.78 10.22
N GLY A 103 -3.10 -24.72 10.16
CA GLY A 103 -3.95 -24.59 11.35
C GLY A 103 -3.77 -23.26 12.08
N LEU A 104 -3.41 -22.19 11.36
CA LEU A 104 -3.11 -20.87 11.92
C LEU A 104 -4.28 -19.88 11.74
N PRO A 105 -4.44 -18.90 12.62
CA PRO A 105 -5.37 -17.82 12.45
C PRO A 105 -5.04 -16.96 11.22
N LEU A 106 -6.08 -16.49 10.52
CA LEU A 106 -5.98 -15.55 9.42
C LEU A 106 -6.40 -14.16 9.89
N ILE A 107 -5.53 -13.16 9.66
CA ILE A 107 -5.74 -11.77 10.07
C ILE A 107 -6.03 -10.92 8.82
N PRO A 108 -7.25 -10.41 8.63
CA PRO A 108 -7.56 -9.50 7.54
C PRO A 108 -7.02 -8.10 7.84
N VAL A 109 -6.28 -7.51 6.91
CA VAL A 109 -5.69 -6.17 7.04
C VAL A 109 -6.27 -5.25 5.98
N HIS A 110 -6.71 -4.07 6.39
CA HIS A 110 -7.15 -3.03 5.47
C HIS A 110 -5.92 -2.28 4.92
N HIS A 111 -5.78 -2.21 3.59
CA HIS A 111 -4.62 -1.64 2.89
C HIS A 111 -4.21 -0.24 3.41
N VAL A 112 -5.16 0.70 3.49
CA VAL A 112 -4.87 2.06 3.96
C VAL A 112 -4.46 2.09 5.43
N ARG A 113 -5.04 1.23 6.27
CA ARG A 113 -4.59 1.07 7.67
C ARG A 113 -3.17 0.50 7.74
N GLY A 114 -2.81 -0.35 6.79
CA GLY A 114 -1.43 -0.82 6.61
C GLY A 114 -0.45 0.32 6.34
N HIS A 115 -0.80 1.25 5.44
CA HIS A 115 0.01 2.45 5.18
C HIS A 115 0.19 3.31 6.44
N ILE A 116 -0.88 3.53 7.21
CA ILE A 116 -0.80 4.28 8.47
C ILE A 116 0.10 3.53 9.47
N ALA A 117 -0.09 2.22 9.60
CA ALA A 117 0.67 1.39 10.53
C ALA A 117 2.17 1.29 10.18
N ALA A 118 2.56 1.49 8.92
CA ALA A 118 3.96 1.53 8.51
C ALA A 118 4.78 2.59 9.27
N ASN A 119 4.14 3.68 9.72
CA ASN A 119 4.80 4.69 10.55
C ASN A 119 5.33 4.12 11.89
N TYR A 120 4.71 3.09 12.43
CA TYR A 120 5.16 2.44 13.67
C TYR A 120 6.49 1.69 13.52
N ILE A 121 6.88 1.37 12.27
CA ILE A 121 8.15 0.71 11.96
C ILE A 121 9.28 1.74 11.99
N THR A 122 9.08 2.89 11.34
CA THR A 122 10.06 3.98 11.26
C THR A 122 10.12 4.83 12.52
N HIS A 123 9.01 4.90 13.27
CA HIS A 123 8.86 5.68 14.49
C HIS A 123 8.38 4.77 15.64
N PRO A 124 9.30 4.01 16.27
CA PRO A 124 8.93 3.04 17.31
C PRO A 124 8.21 3.63 18.52
N ASP A 125 8.46 4.90 18.81
CA ASP A 125 7.84 5.63 19.93
C ASP A 125 6.47 6.21 19.58
N LEU A 126 6.06 6.16 18.31
CA LEU A 126 4.75 6.63 17.89
C LEU A 126 3.65 5.75 18.48
N ALA A 127 2.68 6.38 19.13
CA ALA A 127 1.50 5.73 19.68
C ALA A 127 0.26 6.60 19.46
N PRO A 128 -0.91 6.01 19.27
CA PRO A 128 -2.17 6.76 19.25
C PRO A 128 -2.42 7.48 20.58
N PRO A 129 -3.19 8.62 20.58
CA PRO A 129 -3.88 9.19 19.41
C PRO A 129 -2.99 10.13 18.58
N PHE A 130 -3.23 10.20 17.27
CA PHE A 130 -2.63 11.19 16.37
C PHE A 130 -3.46 11.36 15.10
N VAL A 131 -3.26 12.46 14.38
CA VAL A 131 -3.85 12.70 13.05
C VAL A 131 -2.84 12.29 11.98
N CYS A 132 -3.29 11.53 10.99
CA CYS A 132 -2.49 11.09 9.86
C CYS A 132 -3.03 11.67 8.55
N LEU A 133 -2.19 12.36 7.80
CA LEU A 133 -2.44 12.65 6.39
C LEU A 133 -1.92 11.46 5.56
N CYS A 134 -2.85 10.68 5.02
CA CYS A 134 -2.54 9.55 4.14
C CYS A 134 -2.58 10.02 2.69
N VAL A 135 -1.45 9.97 1.98
CA VAL A 135 -1.33 10.38 0.58
C VAL A 135 -0.65 9.28 -0.21
N SER A 136 -1.35 8.74 -1.21
CA SER A 136 -0.83 7.68 -2.08
C SER A 136 -1.36 7.83 -3.52
N GLY A 137 -1.07 6.84 -4.37
CA GLY A 137 -1.60 6.77 -5.74
C GLY A 137 -3.13 6.64 -5.79
N GLY A 138 -3.72 5.93 -4.82
CA GLY A 138 -5.17 5.65 -4.81
C GLY A 138 -5.92 6.23 -3.60
N THR A 139 -5.23 6.93 -2.68
CA THR A 139 -5.86 7.45 -1.46
C THR A 139 -5.28 8.79 -1.06
N THR A 140 -6.16 9.74 -0.78
CA THR A 140 -5.82 10.99 -0.09
C THR A 140 -6.87 11.24 0.97
N ALA A 141 -6.48 11.16 2.25
CA ALA A 141 -7.40 11.30 3.37
C ALA A 141 -6.70 11.82 4.63
N ILE A 142 -7.44 12.54 5.44
CA ILE A 142 -7.07 12.91 6.81
C ILE A 142 -7.76 11.93 7.74
N VAL A 143 -6.98 11.24 8.57
CA VAL A 143 -7.46 10.16 9.43
C VAL A 143 -7.12 10.46 10.89
N ASP A 144 -8.13 10.46 11.75
CA ASP A 144 -7.96 10.45 13.21
C ASP A 144 -7.68 9.01 13.67
N VAL A 145 -6.47 8.78 14.16
CA VAL A 145 -6.03 7.48 14.69
C VAL A 145 -6.21 7.50 16.21
N LYS A 146 -7.38 7.08 16.67
CA LYS A 146 -7.75 7.07 18.09
C LYS A 146 -7.05 5.97 18.87
N SER A 147 -6.90 4.81 18.24
CA SER A 147 -6.17 3.66 18.79
C SER A 147 -5.54 2.84 17.66
N TYR A 148 -4.81 1.78 17.96
CA TYR A 148 -4.22 0.88 16.95
C TYR A 148 -5.26 0.22 16.04
N THR A 149 -6.50 0.13 16.48
CA THR A 149 -7.59 -0.53 15.75
C THR A 149 -8.77 0.39 15.42
N GLU A 150 -8.84 1.57 16.02
CA GLU A 150 -9.92 2.54 15.82
C GLU A 150 -9.40 3.77 15.08
N MET A 151 -9.90 3.96 13.87
CA MET A 151 -9.52 5.03 12.96
C MET A 151 -10.77 5.61 12.31
N GLU A 152 -10.84 6.94 12.24
CA GLU A 152 -11.95 7.69 11.65
C GLU A 152 -11.44 8.61 10.55
N ILE A 153 -12.08 8.58 9.38
CA ILE A 153 -11.75 9.50 8.27
C ILE A 153 -12.45 10.83 8.57
N LEU A 154 -11.65 11.88 8.75
CA LEU A 154 -12.14 13.24 9.00
C LEU A 154 -12.45 13.98 7.69
N GLY A 155 -11.77 13.65 6.61
CA GLY A 155 -11.98 14.20 5.28
C GLY A 155 -11.08 13.49 4.27
N GLY A 156 -11.39 13.66 2.99
CA GLY A 156 -10.63 13.02 1.92
C GLY A 156 -10.90 13.65 0.57
N THR A 157 -10.16 13.20 -0.44
CA THR A 157 -10.36 13.69 -1.79
C THR A 157 -11.75 13.32 -2.31
N ARG A 158 -12.34 14.25 -3.05
CA ARG A 158 -13.67 14.07 -3.70
C ARG A 158 -13.55 13.69 -5.17
N ASP A 159 -12.34 13.69 -5.70
CA ASP A 159 -12.02 13.30 -7.07
C ASP A 159 -10.76 12.41 -7.07
N ASP A 160 -9.69 12.83 -7.76
CA ASP A 160 -8.45 12.06 -7.83
C ASP A 160 -7.68 12.08 -6.51
N ALA A 161 -7.06 10.97 -6.16
CA ALA A 161 -6.01 10.98 -5.16
C ALA A 161 -4.80 11.80 -5.65
N ALA A 162 -4.02 12.36 -4.74
CA ALA A 162 -2.89 13.21 -5.09
C ALA A 162 -1.89 12.51 -6.01
N GLY A 163 -1.55 11.24 -5.74
CA GLY A 163 -0.64 10.47 -6.60
C GLY A 163 -1.23 10.21 -8.00
N GLU A 164 -2.52 9.91 -8.09
CA GLU A 164 -3.21 9.77 -9.38
C GLU A 164 -3.21 11.08 -10.17
N CYS A 165 -3.41 12.22 -9.49
CA CYS A 165 -3.30 13.54 -10.10
C CYS A 165 -1.90 13.78 -10.68
N PHE A 166 -0.85 13.46 -9.92
CA PHE A 166 0.54 13.54 -10.40
C PHE A 166 0.75 12.67 -11.65
N ASP A 167 0.26 11.45 -11.65
CA ASP A 167 0.40 10.53 -12.80
C ASP A 167 -0.31 11.07 -14.04
N LYS A 168 -1.51 11.62 -13.89
CA LYS A 168 -2.28 12.23 -14.98
C LYS A 168 -1.58 13.46 -15.57
N VAL A 169 -1.11 14.36 -14.71
CA VAL A 169 -0.40 15.57 -15.16
C VAL A 169 0.95 15.20 -15.79
N ALA A 170 1.71 14.30 -15.20
CA ALA A 170 2.98 13.81 -15.75
C ALA A 170 2.80 13.22 -17.15
N ARG A 171 1.71 12.48 -17.38
CA ARG A 171 1.38 11.95 -18.71
C ARG A 171 1.13 13.07 -19.73
N VAL A 172 0.40 14.11 -19.36
CA VAL A 172 0.15 15.27 -20.23
C VAL A 172 1.45 16.00 -20.56
N LEU A 173 2.36 16.10 -19.59
CA LEU A 173 3.67 16.75 -19.77
C LEU A 173 4.72 15.86 -20.47
N GLY A 174 4.39 14.61 -20.80
CA GLY A 174 5.31 13.68 -21.44
C GLY A 174 6.43 13.16 -20.51
N ILE A 175 6.24 13.24 -19.19
CA ILE A 175 7.23 12.76 -18.18
C ILE A 175 7.19 11.26 -18.04
N GLY A 176 6.02 10.63 -18.29
CA GLY A 176 5.85 9.16 -18.22
C GLY A 176 5.10 8.70 -16.96
N TYR A 177 5.22 7.38 -16.67
CA TYR A 177 4.57 6.70 -15.54
C TYR A 177 5.59 5.82 -14.80
N PRO A 178 5.57 5.76 -13.46
CA PRO A 178 4.80 6.62 -12.53
C PRO A 178 5.32 8.07 -12.55
N GLY A 179 4.39 9.04 -12.40
CA GLY A 179 4.69 10.46 -12.61
C GLY A 179 5.13 11.22 -11.37
N GLY A 180 4.77 10.77 -10.17
CA GLY A 180 4.97 11.53 -8.93
C GLY A 180 6.42 11.92 -8.68
N ALA A 181 7.30 10.95 -8.49
CA ALA A 181 8.71 11.19 -8.17
C ALA A 181 9.49 11.93 -9.29
N PRO A 182 9.32 11.61 -10.59
CA PRO A 182 9.93 12.41 -11.67
C PRO A 182 9.45 13.86 -11.71
N MET A 183 8.16 14.10 -11.47
CA MET A 183 7.60 15.45 -11.43
C MET A 183 8.14 16.27 -10.27
N ASP A 184 8.19 15.68 -9.07
CA ASP A 184 8.78 16.33 -7.89
C ASP A 184 10.24 16.71 -8.14
N LYS A 185 11.03 15.80 -8.72
CA LYS A 185 12.42 16.07 -9.09
C LYS A 185 12.57 17.22 -10.09
N LEU A 186 11.69 17.31 -11.09
CA LEU A 186 11.69 18.42 -12.05
C LEU A 186 11.30 19.73 -11.40
N ALA A 187 10.38 19.70 -10.44
CA ALA A 187 9.90 20.89 -9.74
C ALA A 187 10.95 21.52 -8.82
N GLN A 188 11.93 20.76 -8.33
CA GLN A 188 12.94 21.26 -7.37
C GLN A 188 13.78 22.44 -7.86
N GLY A 189 13.87 22.66 -9.17
CA GLY A 189 14.55 23.83 -9.75
C GLY A 189 13.59 24.91 -10.27
N GLY A 190 12.29 24.75 -10.03
CA GLY A 190 11.25 25.65 -10.52
C GLY A 190 11.06 26.91 -9.67
N ASP A 191 10.43 27.91 -10.27
CA ASP A 191 9.95 29.11 -9.56
C ASP A 191 8.45 28.90 -9.27
N ASP A 192 8.12 28.61 -8.02
CA ASP A 192 6.75 28.34 -7.55
C ASP A 192 5.85 29.58 -7.55
N ARG A 193 6.43 30.78 -7.78
CA ARG A 193 5.69 32.03 -7.85
C ARG A 193 5.44 32.54 -9.28
N LYS A 194 5.97 31.83 -10.27
CA LYS A 194 5.87 32.25 -11.67
C LYS A 194 4.44 32.27 -12.20
N TYR A 195 3.59 31.36 -11.71
CA TYR A 195 2.20 31.25 -12.08
C TYR A 195 1.33 31.13 -10.84
N GLU A 196 0.26 31.90 -10.79
CA GLU A 196 -0.76 31.75 -9.76
C GLU A 196 -1.73 30.64 -10.20
N LEU A 197 -1.67 29.52 -9.50
CA LEU A 197 -2.58 28.40 -9.73
C LEU A 197 -3.79 28.52 -8.81
N PRO A 198 -4.99 28.17 -9.30
CA PRO A 198 -6.20 28.21 -8.49
C PRO A 198 -6.11 27.18 -7.37
N VAL A 199 -6.57 27.56 -6.17
CA VAL A 199 -6.79 26.62 -5.06
C VAL A 199 -8.19 26.05 -5.20
N ALA A 200 -8.29 24.73 -5.21
CA ALA A 200 -9.59 24.04 -5.29
C ALA A 200 -10.43 24.33 -4.04
N HIS A 201 -11.72 24.61 -4.27
CA HIS A 201 -12.72 24.69 -3.21
C HIS A 201 -13.72 23.57 -3.43
N VAL A 202 -13.74 22.63 -2.49
CA VAL A 202 -14.58 21.43 -2.58
C VAL A 202 -15.81 21.59 -1.72
N ALA A 203 -16.98 21.27 -2.26
CA ALA A 203 -18.21 21.22 -1.50
C ALA A 203 -18.29 19.87 -0.75
N GLY A 204 -18.45 19.91 0.56
CA GLY A 204 -18.51 18.69 1.37
C GLY A 204 -18.28 18.98 2.85
N ALA A 205 -17.64 18.06 3.56
CA ALA A 205 -17.19 18.28 4.91
C ALA A 205 -16.02 19.29 4.94
N GLU A 206 -15.79 19.93 6.07
CA GLU A 206 -14.80 21.00 6.23
C GLU A 206 -13.36 20.56 5.82
N LEU A 207 -13.06 19.28 5.99
CA LEU A 207 -11.74 18.70 5.69
C LEU A 207 -11.72 17.88 4.38
N ASP A 208 -12.78 17.93 3.57
CA ASP A 208 -12.76 17.36 2.22
C ASP A 208 -11.88 18.22 1.29
N MET A 209 -11.17 17.56 0.36
CA MET A 209 -10.22 18.18 -0.56
C MET A 209 -10.30 17.58 -1.96
#